data_2de3bbf47e28d5b78a5fb43e29d7562d
#
_entry.id   2de3bbf47e28d5b78a5fb43e29d7562d
#
_cell.length_a   1.000
_cell.length_b   1.000
_cell.length_c   1.000
_cell.angle_alpha   90.00
_cell.angle_beta   90.00
_cell.angle_gamma   90.00
#
_symmetry.space_group_name_H-M   'P 1'
#
loop_
_entity.id
_entity.type
_entity.pdbx_description
1 polymer ?
#
loop_
_entity_poly.entity_id
_entity_poly.type
_entity_poly.pdbx_seq_one_letter_code
_entity_poly.pdbx_strand_id
1 'polypeptide(L)'
;TLEHYKRSIITEAVTKGLNSNAEMKDSGIEYVGEIPAHWNMHPLYVYFGERKHKNSLGKENNLLSLSYGNIIRKDINTSDGLLPESFNTYNIIEAGDIIIRPTDLQNDKRSLRTGLAKEHGIITSAYIALMPTKPVNVAYYHYLLHAFDVMKVFYNMGNGVRQGLNFSEFSRLMVFEPPIKEQNEIADYLDAKCSEIDKVIADKNEQLSTIEEYKKSLIYEYVTGKKEVPTA
;
A
#
# COMPACT_ATOMS: atom_id res chain seq x y z
N THR A 1 9.25 5.68 15.39
CA THR A 1 7.82 5.36 15.57
C THR A 1 7.50 3.94 15.09
N LEU A 2 6.36 3.37 15.52
CA LEU A 2 5.91 2.03 15.08
C LEU A 2 5.70 1.96 13.56
N GLU A 3 5.20 3.03 12.95
CA GLU A 3 5.06 3.13 11.50
C GLU A 3 6.41 3.04 10.76
N HIS A 4 7.45 3.69 11.26
CA HIS A 4 8.79 3.57 10.70
C HIS A 4 9.34 2.16 10.84
N TYR A 5 9.13 1.53 11.99
CA TYR A 5 9.53 0.17 12.24
C TYR A 5 8.84 -0.82 11.28
N LYS A 6 7.52 -0.67 11.08
CA LYS A 6 6.75 -1.45 10.10
C LYS A 6 7.33 -1.34 8.70
N ARG A 7 7.60 -0.10 8.24
CA ARG A 7 8.21 0.16 6.92
C ARG A 7 9.60 -0.48 6.80
N SER A 8 10.41 -0.40 7.84
CA SER A 8 11.76 -1.00 7.87
C SER A 8 11.69 -2.52 7.73
N ILE A 9 10.82 -3.19 8.51
CA ILE A 9 10.63 -4.64 8.44
C ILE A 9 10.17 -5.06 7.03
N ILE A 10 9.18 -4.36 6.45
CA ILE A 10 8.71 -4.67 5.11
C ILE A 10 9.86 -4.54 4.11
N THR A 11 10.56 -3.41 4.10
CA THR A 11 11.65 -3.14 3.16
C THR A 11 12.75 -4.19 3.30
N GLU A 12 13.17 -4.50 4.52
CA GLU A 12 14.21 -5.48 4.78
C GLU A 12 13.81 -6.88 4.30
N ALA A 13 12.63 -7.37 4.65
CA ALA A 13 12.20 -8.70 4.26
C ALA A 13 12.07 -8.87 2.74
N VAL A 14 11.55 -7.88 2.00
CA VAL A 14 11.38 -7.99 0.54
C VAL A 14 12.63 -7.67 -0.27
N THR A 15 13.69 -7.13 0.36
CA THR A 15 14.96 -6.82 -0.32
C THR A 15 16.12 -7.70 0.14
N LYS A 16 16.09 -8.18 1.39
CA LYS A 16 17.16 -8.98 1.99
C LYS A 16 16.76 -10.44 2.25
N GLY A 17 15.45 -10.74 2.15
CA GLY A 17 14.93 -12.04 2.58
C GLY A 17 14.89 -12.20 4.10
N LEU A 18 14.57 -13.42 4.55
CA LEU A 18 14.52 -13.74 5.97
C LEU A 18 15.79 -14.43 6.49
N ASN A 19 16.67 -14.85 5.60
CA ASN A 19 17.93 -15.50 5.96
C ASN A 19 19.08 -14.49 6.04
N SER A 20 19.45 -14.10 7.25
CA SER A 20 20.55 -13.15 7.50
C SER A 20 21.94 -13.64 7.05
N ASN A 21 22.10 -14.94 6.77
CA ASN A 21 23.36 -15.54 6.32
C ASN A 21 23.39 -15.77 4.80
N ALA A 22 22.40 -15.27 4.05
CA ALA A 22 22.40 -15.40 2.60
C ALA A 22 23.57 -14.63 1.98
N GLU A 23 24.20 -15.23 0.98
CA GLU A 23 25.16 -14.51 0.13
C GLU A 23 24.42 -13.40 -0.61
N MET A 24 25.01 -12.21 -0.70
CA MET A 24 24.40 -11.02 -1.29
C MET A 24 25.07 -10.64 -2.60
N LYS A 25 24.32 -10.00 -3.49
CA LYS A 25 24.80 -9.38 -4.74
C LYS A 25 24.18 -7.99 -4.92
N ASP A 26 24.86 -7.11 -5.63
CA ASP A 26 24.33 -5.82 -6.02
C ASP A 26 23.08 -6.00 -6.90
N SER A 27 22.00 -5.32 -6.56
CA SER A 27 20.75 -5.32 -7.34
C SER A 27 20.82 -4.43 -8.59
N GLY A 28 21.79 -3.53 -8.67
CA GLY A 28 21.85 -2.48 -9.68
C GLY A 28 20.76 -1.40 -9.53
N ILE A 29 19.98 -1.42 -8.45
CA ILE A 29 18.98 -0.40 -8.11
C ILE A 29 19.55 0.46 -6.97
N GLU A 30 19.88 1.72 -7.27
CA GLU A 30 20.58 2.65 -6.36
C GLU A 30 20.00 2.69 -4.94
N TYR A 31 18.66 2.73 -4.82
CA TYR A 31 17.97 2.88 -3.52
C TYR A 31 17.77 1.54 -2.77
N VAL A 32 18.04 0.42 -3.40
CA VAL A 32 17.89 -0.93 -2.81
C VAL A 32 19.22 -1.47 -2.32
N GLY A 33 20.29 -1.27 -3.10
CA GLY A 33 21.60 -1.84 -2.86
C GLY A 33 21.63 -3.35 -3.11
N GLU A 34 22.08 -4.14 -2.13
CA GLU A 34 22.25 -5.58 -2.29
C GLU A 34 20.96 -6.38 -2.02
N ILE A 35 20.85 -7.52 -2.71
CA ILE A 35 19.79 -8.53 -2.57
C ILE A 35 20.43 -9.92 -2.45
N PRO A 36 19.71 -10.96 -1.99
CA PRO A 36 20.23 -12.34 -1.99
C PRO A 36 20.71 -12.78 -3.37
N ALA A 37 21.92 -13.34 -3.42
CA ALA A 37 22.58 -13.68 -4.68
C ALA A 37 21.79 -14.68 -5.53
N HIS A 38 21.01 -15.57 -4.89
CA HIS A 38 20.19 -16.58 -5.56
C HIS A 38 18.86 -16.03 -6.14
N TRP A 39 18.48 -14.77 -5.82
CA TRP A 39 17.28 -14.18 -6.39
C TRP A 39 17.49 -13.74 -7.83
N ASN A 40 16.49 -13.98 -8.68
CA ASN A 40 16.45 -13.43 -10.02
C ASN A 40 15.81 -12.04 -10.02
N MET A 41 16.00 -11.32 -11.13
CA MET A 41 15.37 -10.02 -11.37
C MET A 41 14.78 -10.00 -12.78
N HIS A 42 13.54 -9.56 -12.88
CA HIS A 42 12.85 -9.45 -14.16
C HIS A 42 11.95 -8.20 -14.20
N PRO A 43 11.64 -7.68 -15.39
CA PRO A 43 10.63 -6.63 -15.50
C PRO A 43 9.26 -7.11 -15.00
N LEU A 44 8.50 -6.21 -14.39
CA LEU A 44 7.19 -6.49 -13.79
C LEU A 44 6.20 -7.15 -14.76
N TYR A 45 6.26 -6.79 -16.07
CA TYR A 45 5.40 -7.37 -17.11
C TYR A 45 5.56 -8.90 -17.29
N VAL A 46 6.66 -9.48 -16.76
CA VAL A 46 6.87 -10.93 -16.78
C VAL A 46 5.85 -11.65 -15.89
N TYR A 47 5.39 -10.99 -14.84
CA TYR A 47 4.52 -11.56 -13.80
C TYR A 47 3.12 -10.98 -13.81
N PHE A 48 2.95 -9.74 -14.26
CA PHE A 48 1.70 -9.00 -14.18
C PHE A 48 1.31 -8.37 -15.51
N GLY A 49 0.02 -8.49 -15.84
CA GLY A 49 -0.64 -7.72 -16.89
C GLY A 49 -1.48 -6.59 -16.31
N GLU A 50 -1.90 -5.67 -17.17
CA GLU A 50 -2.85 -4.62 -16.78
C GLU A 50 -4.29 -5.12 -16.96
N ARG A 51 -5.10 -5.03 -15.89
CA ARG A 51 -6.53 -5.30 -15.97
C ARG A 51 -7.26 -4.05 -16.44
N LYS A 52 -7.85 -4.14 -17.64
CA LYS A 52 -8.63 -3.06 -18.29
C LYS A 52 -10.08 -3.45 -18.57
N HIS A 53 -10.67 -4.23 -17.68
CA HIS A 53 -12.06 -4.64 -17.84
C HIS A 53 -12.99 -3.54 -17.33
N LYS A 54 -13.71 -2.88 -18.26
CA LYS A 54 -14.62 -1.79 -17.93
C LYS A 54 -15.97 -2.30 -17.42
N ASN A 55 -16.55 -1.57 -16.45
CA ASN A 55 -17.94 -1.75 -15.99
C ASN A 55 -18.95 -1.19 -17.00
N SER A 56 -18.77 -1.44 -18.28
CA SER A 56 -19.50 -0.78 -19.39
C SER A 56 -21.01 -0.93 -19.29
N LEU A 57 -21.51 -1.99 -18.65
CA LEU A 57 -22.93 -2.26 -18.44
C LEU A 57 -23.47 -1.66 -17.12
N GLY A 58 -22.61 -1.08 -16.28
CA GLY A 58 -22.98 -0.53 -14.97
C GLY A 58 -23.55 -1.56 -13.99
N LYS A 59 -23.21 -2.86 -14.16
CA LYS A 59 -23.81 -3.94 -13.35
C LYS A 59 -23.08 -4.14 -12.01
N GLU A 60 -21.78 -3.81 -11.96
CA GLU A 60 -21.00 -3.94 -10.74
C GLU A 60 -21.12 -2.66 -9.91
N ASN A 61 -21.49 -2.84 -8.64
CA ASN A 61 -21.81 -1.75 -7.71
C ASN A 61 -20.89 -1.70 -6.49
N ASN A 62 -20.01 -2.71 -6.30
CA ASN A 62 -19.09 -2.69 -5.18
C ASN A 62 -17.97 -1.68 -5.46
N LEU A 63 -18.19 -0.42 -5.07
CA LEU A 63 -17.25 0.66 -5.27
C LEU A 63 -16.08 0.54 -4.32
N LEU A 64 -14.88 0.39 -4.88
CA LEU A 64 -13.62 0.29 -4.16
C LEU A 64 -12.75 1.53 -4.37
N SER A 65 -11.93 1.85 -3.38
CA SER A 65 -11.01 2.98 -3.42
C SER A 65 -9.69 2.64 -2.72
N LEU A 66 -8.59 3.11 -3.29
CA LEU A 66 -7.30 3.08 -2.62
C LEU A 66 -7.20 4.23 -1.62
N SER A 67 -7.18 3.91 -0.35
CA SER A 67 -7.10 4.85 0.76
C SER A 67 -5.96 4.46 1.70
N TYR A 68 -4.96 5.31 1.80
CA TYR A 68 -3.80 5.11 2.69
C TYR A 68 -3.16 3.72 2.61
N GLY A 69 -2.95 3.22 1.37
CA GLY A 69 -2.34 1.91 1.13
C GLY A 69 -3.29 0.71 1.27
N ASN A 70 -4.57 0.94 1.54
CA ASN A 70 -5.59 -0.09 1.65
C ASN A 70 -6.67 0.08 0.59
N ILE A 71 -7.20 -1.05 0.11
CA ILE A 71 -8.41 -1.04 -0.71
C ILE A 71 -9.60 -1.13 0.24
N ILE A 72 -10.46 -0.11 0.21
CA ILE A 72 -11.65 0.01 1.06
C ILE A 72 -12.91 0.12 0.22
N ARG A 73 -14.03 -0.36 0.75
CA ARG A 73 -15.35 -0.11 0.16
C ARG A 73 -15.76 1.32 0.39
N LYS A 74 -16.40 1.92 -0.61
CA LYS A 74 -17.09 3.20 -0.50
C LYS A 74 -18.57 3.02 -0.81
N ASP A 75 -19.40 3.84 -0.15
CA ASP A 75 -20.80 3.92 -0.53
C ASP A 75 -20.90 4.55 -1.93
N ILE A 76 -21.50 3.84 -2.87
CA ILE A 76 -21.70 4.29 -4.25
C ILE A 76 -22.64 5.51 -4.33
N ASN A 77 -23.47 5.73 -3.30
CA ASN A 77 -24.40 6.85 -3.20
C ASN A 77 -23.86 8.00 -2.34
N THR A 78 -22.59 7.94 -1.90
CA THR A 78 -22.01 9.01 -1.06
C THR A 78 -22.02 10.34 -1.80
N SER A 79 -22.36 11.41 -1.10
CA SER A 79 -22.21 12.79 -1.59
C SER A 79 -20.80 13.35 -1.32
N ASP A 80 -19.96 12.59 -0.62
CA ASP A 80 -18.61 13.00 -0.26
C ASP A 80 -17.63 12.77 -1.41
N GLY A 81 -17.15 13.86 -1.98
CA GLY A 81 -16.13 13.87 -3.02
C GLY A 81 -16.69 14.06 -4.43
N LEU A 82 -15.78 14.12 -5.41
CA LEU A 82 -16.11 14.18 -6.84
C LEU A 82 -16.50 12.77 -7.32
N LEU A 83 -17.77 12.44 -7.22
CA LEU A 83 -18.30 11.24 -7.86
C LEU A 83 -18.50 11.51 -9.35
N PRO A 84 -18.21 10.52 -10.23
CA PRO A 84 -18.53 10.64 -11.64
C PRO A 84 -20.03 10.53 -11.85
N GLU A 85 -20.54 11.09 -12.94
CA GLU A 85 -21.94 10.91 -13.37
C GLU A 85 -22.30 9.43 -13.59
N SER A 86 -21.30 8.60 -13.90
CA SER A 86 -21.47 7.18 -14.15
C SER A 86 -20.19 6.40 -13.82
N PHE A 87 -20.34 5.20 -13.26
CA PHE A 87 -19.25 4.27 -13.00
C PHE A 87 -18.92 3.33 -14.18
N ASN A 88 -19.51 3.57 -15.37
CA ASN A 88 -19.29 2.74 -16.57
C ASN A 88 -17.86 2.78 -17.09
N THR A 89 -17.12 3.84 -16.75
CA THR A 89 -15.71 4.03 -17.12
C THR A 89 -14.73 3.38 -16.13
N TYR A 90 -15.23 2.94 -14.95
CA TYR A 90 -14.40 2.30 -13.94
C TYR A 90 -13.93 0.92 -14.39
N ASN A 91 -12.80 0.46 -13.88
CA ASN A 91 -12.32 -0.89 -14.11
C ASN A 91 -12.90 -1.85 -13.08
N ILE A 92 -13.34 -3.01 -13.52
CA ILE A 92 -13.66 -4.14 -12.66
C ILE A 92 -12.33 -4.80 -12.26
N ILE A 93 -12.15 -5.02 -10.98
CA ILE A 93 -10.98 -5.67 -10.39
C ILE A 93 -11.38 -6.91 -9.61
N GLU A 94 -10.41 -7.80 -9.41
CA GLU A 94 -10.60 -9.07 -8.70
C GLU A 94 -9.73 -9.14 -7.44
N ALA A 95 -10.11 -10.01 -6.51
CA ALA A 95 -9.23 -10.33 -5.40
C ALA A 95 -7.87 -10.84 -5.91
N GLY A 96 -6.79 -10.30 -5.35
CA GLY A 96 -5.43 -10.58 -5.81
C GLY A 96 -4.86 -9.57 -6.82
N ASP A 97 -5.66 -8.63 -7.33
CA ASP A 97 -5.12 -7.52 -8.11
C ASP A 97 -4.37 -6.53 -7.21
N ILE A 98 -3.21 -6.05 -7.67
CA ILE A 98 -2.47 -4.99 -6.99
C ILE A 98 -2.80 -3.66 -7.67
N ILE A 99 -3.30 -2.71 -6.89
CA ILE A 99 -3.73 -1.41 -7.38
C ILE A 99 -2.64 -0.38 -7.12
N ILE A 100 -2.29 0.36 -8.17
CA ILE A 100 -1.27 1.42 -8.11
C ILE A 100 -1.91 2.75 -8.47
N ARG A 101 -1.70 3.77 -7.64
CA ARG A 101 -1.99 5.16 -7.96
C ARG A 101 -0.80 5.81 -8.66
N PRO A 102 -0.80 5.96 -9.99
CA PRO A 102 0.38 6.34 -10.76
C PRO A 102 0.55 7.85 -10.95
N THR A 103 -0.32 8.67 -10.36
CA THR A 103 -0.39 10.11 -10.61
C THR A 103 0.23 10.93 -9.51
N ASP A 104 0.78 12.10 -9.84
CA ASP A 104 1.27 13.11 -8.88
C ASP A 104 2.40 12.58 -7.97
N LEU A 105 3.33 11.83 -8.57
CA LEU A 105 4.46 11.23 -7.87
C LEU A 105 5.37 12.28 -7.22
N GLN A 106 5.56 13.42 -7.91
CA GLN A 106 6.43 14.50 -7.46
C GLN A 106 6.04 15.07 -6.08
N ASN A 107 4.74 15.14 -5.79
CA ASN A 107 4.21 15.76 -4.57
C ASN A 107 3.92 14.74 -3.46
N ASP A 108 4.23 13.46 -3.69
CA ASP A 108 3.93 12.44 -2.70
C ASP A 108 4.94 12.45 -1.54
N LYS A 109 4.40 12.67 -0.35
CA LYS A 109 5.14 12.67 0.91
C LYS A 109 4.87 11.43 1.77
N ARG A 110 3.89 10.58 1.40
CA ARG A 110 3.40 9.50 2.26
C ARG A 110 3.76 8.09 1.79
N SER A 111 3.99 7.90 0.47
CA SER A 111 4.28 6.58 -0.12
C SER A 111 3.20 5.52 0.25
N LEU A 112 1.93 5.82 -0.06
CA LEU A 112 0.77 4.94 0.19
C LEU A 112 -0.02 4.74 -1.11
N ARG A 113 0.71 4.45 -2.20
CA ARG A 113 0.21 4.40 -3.57
C ARG A 113 -0.13 3.01 -4.05
N THR A 114 0.13 2.00 -3.23
CA THR A 114 -0.12 0.60 -3.58
C THR A 114 -1.17 0.01 -2.66
N GLY A 115 -2.02 -0.88 -3.16
CA GLY A 115 -3.00 -1.60 -2.35
C GLY A 115 -3.32 -2.95 -2.97
N LEU A 116 -3.50 -3.98 -2.15
CA LEU A 116 -3.91 -5.31 -2.58
C LEU A 116 -5.44 -5.42 -2.50
N ALA A 117 -6.10 -5.72 -3.63
CA ALA A 117 -7.53 -5.98 -3.66
C ALA A 117 -7.83 -7.32 -2.98
N LYS A 118 -8.75 -7.31 -2.02
CA LYS A 118 -9.19 -8.50 -1.27
C LYS A 118 -10.54 -9.04 -1.75
N GLU A 119 -11.18 -8.33 -2.66
CA GLU A 119 -12.50 -8.64 -3.17
C GLU A 119 -12.71 -8.11 -4.58
N HIS A 120 -13.76 -8.61 -5.24
CA HIS A 120 -14.25 -8.14 -6.52
C HIS A 120 -14.98 -6.82 -6.38
N GLY A 121 -14.82 -5.92 -7.35
CA GLY A 121 -15.51 -4.62 -7.37
C GLY A 121 -15.00 -3.71 -8.46
N ILE A 122 -15.40 -2.44 -8.40
CA ILE A 122 -14.99 -1.42 -9.37
C ILE A 122 -14.08 -0.38 -8.74
N ILE A 123 -13.09 0.06 -9.49
CA ILE A 123 -12.16 1.11 -9.07
C ILE A 123 -11.93 2.10 -10.23
N THR A 124 -11.58 3.34 -9.91
CA THR A 124 -11.32 4.36 -10.94
C THR A 124 -10.28 3.89 -11.96
N SER A 125 -10.56 4.16 -13.23
CA SER A 125 -9.62 3.86 -14.33
C SER A 125 -8.38 4.76 -14.37
N ALA A 126 -8.28 5.73 -13.47
CA ALA A 126 -7.06 6.51 -13.27
C ALA A 126 -5.94 5.71 -12.57
N TYR A 127 -6.28 4.55 -11.97
CA TYR A 127 -5.30 3.68 -11.34
C TYR A 127 -4.90 2.53 -12.28
N ILE A 128 -3.67 2.05 -12.12
CA ILE A 128 -3.20 0.82 -12.75
C ILE A 128 -3.63 -0.35 -11.87
N ALA A 129 -4.34 -1.32 -12.43
CA ALA A 129 -4.66 -2.57 -11.77
C ALA A 129 -3.79 -3.69 -12.37
N LEU A 130 -2.92 -4.26 -11.55
CA LEU A 130 -2.01 -5.34 -11.94
C LEU A 130 -2.66 -6.68 -11.64
N MET A 131 -2.93 -7.49 -12.66
CA MET A 131 -3.39 -8.86 -12.49
C MET A 131 -2.23 -9.84 -12.68
N PRO A 132 -2.08 -10.88 -11.85
CA PRO A 132 -1.05 -11.88 -12.03
C PRO A 132 -1.30 -12.67 -13.31
N THR A 133 -0.25 -12.86 -14.12
CA THR A 133 -0.28 -13.65 -15.37
C THR A 133 0.47 -14.97 -15.24
N LYS A 134 1.19 -15.16 -14.13
CA LYS A 134 1.91 -16.37 -13.76
C LYS A 134 1.65 -16.74 -12.31
N PRO A 135 1.89 -17.98 -11.90
CA PRO A 135 1.86 -18.38 -10.50
C PRO A 135 2.92 -17.64 -9.69
N VAL A 136 2.48 -16.70 -8.84
CA VAL A 136 3.33 -15.90 -7.94
C VAL A 136 2.58 -15.66 -6.63
N ASN A 137 3.30 -15.34 -5.56
CA ASN A 137 2.66 -14.84 -4.35
C ASN A 137 2.37 -13.34 -4.50
N VAL A 138 1.10 -12.99 -4.72
CA VAL A 138 0.70 -11.58 -4.94
C VAL A 138 0.90 -10.70 -3.71
N ALA A 139 0.82 -11.26 -2.50
CA ALA A 139 1.08 -10.53 -1.27
C ALA A 139 2.56 -10.12 -1.18
N TYR A 140 3.49 -11.04 -1.52
CA TYR A 140 4.91 -10.72 -1.63
C TYR A 140 5.15 -9.54 -2.59
N TYR A 141 4.60 -9.61 -3.80
CA TYR A 141 4.78 -8.53 -4.78
C TYR A 141 4.11 -7.22 -4.36
N HIS A 142 2.97 -7.29 -3.66
CA HIS A 142 2.37 -6.10 -3.07
C HIS A 142 3.30 -5.45 -2.04
N TYR A 143 3.90 -6.24 -1.13
CA TYR A 143 4.89 -5.73 -0.17
C TYR A 143 6.15 -5.17 -0.85
N LEU A 144 6.64 -5.84 -1.91
CA LEU A 144 7.78 -5.35 -2.69
C LEU A 144 7.47 -4.00 -3.35
N LEU A 145 6.32 -3.87 -4.02
CA LEU A 145 5.90 -2.61 -4.66
C LEU A 145 5.63 -1.50 -3.63
N HIS A 146 5.13 -1.86 -2.44
CA HIS A 146 5.01 -0.92 -1.33
C HIS A 146 6.39 -0.44 -0.84
N ALA A 147 7.35 -1.34 -0.66
CA ALA A 147 8.73 -0.97 -0.31
C ALA A 147 9.35 -0.06 -1.39
N PHE A 148 9.14 -0.35 -2.67
CA PHE A 148 9.59 0.48 -3.78
C PHE A 148 8.94 1.87 -3.80
N ASP A 149 7.68 1.98 -3.40
CA ASP A 149 6.99 3.26 -3.18
C ASP A 149 7.66 4.05 -2.04
N VAL A 150 7.92 3.40 -0.91
CA VAL A 150 8.62 4.01 0.25
C VAL A 150 10.02 4.49 -0.13
N MET A 151 10.77 3.69 -0.87
CA MET A 151 12.13 4.00 -1.34
C MET A 151 12.16 4.91 -2.58
N LYS A 152 11.00 5.30 -3.13
CA LYS A 152 10.89 6.16 -4.31
C LYS A 152 11.51 5.56 -5.60
N VAL A 153 11.62 4.25 -5.70
CA VAL A 153 12.31 3.54 -6.80
C VAL A 153 11.73 3.89 -8.17
N PHE A 154 10.41 3.99 -8.31
CA PHE A 154 9.76 4.26 -9.60
C PHE A 154 9.38 5.73 -9.82
N TYR A 155 9.75 6.62 -8.91
CA TYR A 155 9.33 8.03 -8.99
C TYR A 155 10.01 8.79 -10.15
N ASN A 156 11.20 8.40 -10.52
CA ASN A 156 11.93 9.00 -11.65
C ASN A 156 11.55 8.41 -13.02
N MET A 157 10.67 7.41 -13.06
CA MET A 157 10.21 6.79 -14.31
C MET A 157 9.08 7.58 -14.98
N GLY A 158 8.42 8.48 -14.24
CA GLY A 158 7.26 9.23 -14.73
C GLY A 158 7.62 10.38 -15.65
N ASN A 159 6.68 10.71 -16.55
CA ASN A 159 6.80 11.79 -17.50
C ASN A 159 5.87 12.97 -17.16
N GLY A 160 6.23 14.16 -17.67
CA GLY A 160 5.43 15.38 -17.52
C GLY A 160 5.57 16.08 -16.17
N VAL A 161 4.89 17.22 -16.02
CA VAL A 161 4.98 18.12 -14.85
C VAL A 161 4.54 17.44 -13.54
N ARG A 162 3.61 16.49 -13.60
CA ARG A 162 3.10 15.74 -12.42
C ARG A 162 3.70 14.36 -12.26
N GLN A 163 4.67 13.98 -13.11
CA GLN A 163 5.30 12.66 -13.09
C GLN A 163 4.28 11.53 -12.95
N GLY A 164 3.31 11.49 -13.89
CA GLY A 164 2.39 10.36 -14.00
C GLY A 164 3.05 9.20 -14.73
N LEU A 165 2.72 7.96 -14.31
CA LEU A 165 3.14 6.73 -14.98
C LEU A 165 1.94 6.07 -15.66
N ASN A 166 2.15 5.52 -16.83
CA ASN A 166 1.22 4.56 -17.43
C ASN A 166 1.74 3.12 -17.23
N PHE A 167 0.89 2.13 -17.52
CA PHE A 167 1.28 0.73 -17.36
C PHE A 167 2.50 0.34 -18.20
N SER A 168 2.63 0.86 -19.43
CA SER A 168 3.75 0.53 -20.32
C SER A 168 5.10 0.98 -19.74
N GLU A 169 5.11 2.09 -19.02
CA GLU A 169 6.28 2.59 -18.31
C GLU A 169 6.50 1.80 -17.01
N PHE A 170 5.45 1.69 -16.18
CA PHE A 170 5.52 1.01 -14.88
C PHE A 170 5.86 -0.48 -15.00
N SER A 171 5.38 -1.15 -16.04
CA SER A 171 5.62 -2.58 -16.25
C SER A 171 7.08 -2.94 -16.54
N ARG A 172 7.92 -1.95 -16.88
CA ARG A 172 9.38 -2.14 -17.08
C ARG A 172 10.18 -2.08 -15.78
N LEU A 173 9.53 -1.76 -14.67
CA LEU A 173 10.14 -1.76 -13.34
C LEU A 173 10.76 -3.14 -13.08
N MET A 174 12.04 -3.18 -12.74
CA MET A 174 12.73 -4.41 -12.35
C MET A 174 12.26 -4.82 -10.94
N VAL A 175 11.80 -6.06 -10.82
CA VAL A 175 11.32 -6.64 -9.56
C VAL A 175 12.09 -7.91 -9.23
N PHE A 176 12.15 -8.25 -7.95
CA PHE A 176 12.89 -9.41 -7.46
C PHE A 176 12.03 -10.67 -7.53
N GLU A 177 12.64 -11.79 -7.87
CA GLU A 177 12.03 -13.11 -7.94
C GLU A 177 12.76 -14.08 -7.00
N PRO A 178 12.41 -14.09 -5.70
CA PRO A 178 12.73 -15.22 -4.85
C PRO A 178 12.08 -16.50 -5.36
N PRO A 179 12.59 -17.69 -5.01
CA PRO A 179 11.85 -18.94 -5.18
C PRO A 179 10.46 -18.84 -4.55
N ILE A 180 9.44 -19.45 -5.16
CA ILE A 180 8.03 -19.33 -4.72
C ILE A 180 7.84 -19.71 -3.24
N LYS A 181 8.61 -20.66 -2.73
CA LYS A 181 8.58 -21.03 -1.31
C LYS A 181 9.01 -19.83 -0.44
N GLU A 182 10.07 -19.14 -0.82
CA GLU A 182 10.58 -17.97 -0.09
C GLU A 182 9.63 -16.78 -0.22
N GLN A 183 8.98 -16.57 -1.40
CA GLN A 183 7.91 -15.56 -1.54
C GLN A 183 6.79 -15.80 -0.52
N ASN A 184 6.36 -17.06 -0.33
CA ASN A 184 5.33 -17.42 0.63
C ASN A 184 5.79 -17.17 2.08
N GLU A 185 7.01 -17.61 2.42
CA GLU A 185 7.58 -17.43 3.75
C GLU A 185 7.69 -15.93 4.11
N ILE A 186 8.14 -15.09 3.17
CA ILE A 186 8.22 -13.63 3.36
C ILE A 186 6.84 -13.02 3.52
N ALA A 187 5.86 -13.40 2.69
CA ALA A 187 4.50 -12.88 2.76
C ALA A 187 3.85 -13.24 4.10
N ASP A 188 3.91 -14.51 4.53
CA ASP A 188 3.35 -14.99 5.79
C ASP A 188 3.99 -14.29 6.99
N TYR A 189 5.31 -14.13 6.98
CA TYR A 189 6.04 -13.38 8.01
C TYR A 189 5.57 -11.94 8.10
N LEU A 190 5.44 -11.25 6.94
CA LEU A 190 5.03 -9.85 6.91
C LEU A 190 3.56 -9.67 7.30
N ASP A 191 2.67 -10.57 6.88
CA ASP A 191 1.25 -10.54 7.28
C ASP A 191 1.11 -10.66 8.81
N ALA A 192 1.84 -11.60 9.43
CA ALA A 192 1.84 -11.77 10.87
C ALA A 192 2.41 -10.53 11.58
N LYS A 193 3.59 -10.05 11.16
CA LYS A 193 4.26 -8.91 11.80
C LYS A 193 3.53 -7.59 11.61
N CYS A 194 3.01 -7.32 10.43
CA CYS A 194 2.23 -6.12 10.18
C CYS A 194 0.93 -6.12 11.00
N SER A 195 0.24 -7.28 11.10
CA SER A 195 -0.96 -7.41 11.93
C SER A 195 -0.68 -7.16 13.41
N GLU A 196 0.45 -7.69 13.94
CA GLU A 196 0.90 -7.44 15.31
C GLU A 196 1.13 -5.94 15.56
N ILE A 197 1.89 -5.29 14.69
CA ILE A 197 2.20 -3.86 14.79
C ILE A 197 0.94 -3.01 14.68
N ASP A 198 0.03 -3.32 13.74
CA ASP A 198 -1.22 -2.58 13.54
C ASP A 198 -2.13 -2.65 14.77
N LYS A 199 -2.19 -3.79 15.47
CA LYS A 199 -2.90 -3.89 16.75
C LYS A 199 -2.30 -2.96 17.80
N VAL A 200 -0.97 -2.96 17.95
CA VAL A 200 -0.30 -2.06 18.90
C VAL A 200 -0.55 -0.58 18.55
N ILE A 201 -0.57 -0.23 17.26
CA ILE A 201 -0.89 1.13 16.82
C ILE A 201 -2.34 1.48 17.18
N ALA A 202 -3.28 0.58 16.93
CA ALA A 202 -4.69 0.79 17.25
C ALA A 202 -4.89 0.98 18.78
N ASP A 203 -4.31 0.13 19.59
CA ASP A 203 -4.37 0.23 21.08
C ASP A 203 -3.79 1.58 21.56
N LYS A 204 -2.68 2.02 20.97
CA LYS A 204 -2.07 3.31 21.34
C LYS A 204 -2.94 4.51 20.91
N ASN A 205 -3.59 4.45 19.77
CA ASN A 205 -4.50 5.49 19.32
C ASN A 205 -5.75 5.58 20.21
N GLU A 206 -6.30 4.44 20.65
CA GLU A 206 -7.40 4.39 21.60
C GLU A 206 -7.01 5.00 22.96
N GLN A 207 -5.82 4.65 23.51
CA GLN A 207 -5.29 5.26 24.72
C GLN A 207 -5.13 6.78 24.59
N LEU A 208 -4.62 7.27 23.46
CA LEU A 208 -4.49 8.70 23.19
C LEU A 208 -5.85 9.40 23.18
N SER A 209 -6.84 8.82 22.49
CA SER A 209 -8.21 9.37 22.44
C SER A 209 -8.80 9.47 23.86
N THR A 210 -8.65 8.43 24.67
CA THR A 210 -9.15 8.41 26.07
C THR A 210 -8.47 9.50 26.91
N ILE A 211 -7.16 9.67 26.77
CA ILE A 211 -6.41 10.71 27.50
C ILE A 211 -6.86 12.13 27.05
N GLU A 212 -7.11 12.32 25.75
CA GLU A 212 -7.62 13.60 25.25
C GLU A 212 -9.02 13.94 25.78
N GLU A 213 -9.91 12.95 25.85
CA GLU A 213 -11.25 13.10 26.44
C GLU A 213 -11.15 13.41 27.94
N TYR A 214 -10.32 12.69 28.66
CA TYR A 214 -10.07 12.96 30.09
C TYR A 214 -9.51 14.35 30.32
N LYS A 215 -8.56 14.79 29.51
CA LYS A 215 -8.03 16.16 29.55
C LYS A 215 -9.14 17.21 29.34
N LYS A 216 -10.02 16.99 28.35
CA LYS A 216 -11.16 17.90 28.10
C LYS A 216 -12.11 17.96 29.31
N SER A 217 -12.42 16.80 29.90
CA SER A 217 -13.28 16.71 31.10
C SER A 217 -12.66 17.46 32.30
N LEU A 218 -11.37 17.27 32.56
CA LEU A 218 -10.67 17.97 33.62
C LEU A 218 -10.70 19.48 33.42
N ILE A 219 -10.40 19.97 32.22
CA ILE A 219 -10.44 21.40 31.90
C ILE A 219 -11.85 21.96 32.18
N TYR A 220 -12.89 21.26 31.72
CA TYR A 220 -14.28 21.65 31.98
C TYR A 220 -14.60 21.70 33.47
N GLU A 221 -14.23 20.70 34.27
CA GLU A 221 -14.48 20.65 35.71
C GLU A 221 -13.85 21.83 36.45
N TYR A 222 -12.59 22.14 36.18
CA TYR A 222 -11.89 23.25 36.80
C TYR A 222 -12.40 24.60 36.36
N VAL A 223 -12.66 24.81 35.07
CA VAL A 223 -13.12 26.10 34.51
C VAL A 223 -14.55 26.43 34.98
N THR A 224 -15.40 25.40 35.17
CA THR A 224 -16.78 25.58 35.62
C THR A 224 -16.94 25.60 37.15
N GLY A 225 -15.83 25.48 37.90
CA GLY A 225 -15.85 25.45 39.36
C GLY A 225 -16.43 24.16 39.97
N LYS A 226 -16.61 23.09 39.17
CA LYS A 226 -17.03 21.78 39.64
C LYS A 226 -15.94 21.07 40.43
N LYS A 227 -14.71 21.49 40.25
CA LYS A 227 -13.53 20.97 40.95
C LYS A 227 -12.65 22.13 41.37
N GLU A 228 -12.26 22.14 42.64
CA GLU A 228 -11.37 23.18 43.20
C GLU A 228 -9.92 22.89 42.79
N VAL A 229 -9.19 23.94 42.47
CA VAL A 229 -7.72 23.86 42.23
C VAL A 229 -7.06 23.61 43.59
N PRO A 230 -6.24 22.55 43.74
CA PRO A 230 -5.50 22.35 44.99
C PRO A 230 -4.64 23.60 45.29
N THR A 231 -4.89 24.25 46.40
CA THR A 231 -4.00 25.29 46.94
C THR A 231 -2.70 24.66 47.40
N ALA A 232 -1.58 25.11 46.88
CA ALA A 232 -0.23 24.64 47.28
C ALA A 232 0.07 25.02 48.73
#